data_d4c839275ed617cdf9177ff91d9a1a62
#
_entry.id   d4c839275ed617cdf9177ff91d9a1a62
#
_cell.length_a   1.000
_cell.length_b   1.000
_cell.length_c   1.000
_cell.angle_alpha   90.00
_cell.angle_beta   90.00
_cell.angle_gamma   90.00
#
_symmetry.space_group_name_H-M   'P 1'
#
loop_
_entity.id
_entity.type
_entity.pdbx_description
1 polymer ?
#
loop_
_entity_poly.entity_id
_entity_poly.type
_entity_poly.pdbx_seq_one_letter_code
_entity_poly.pdbx_strand_id
1 'polypeptide(L)'
;MAHGLFAFACRRLLALMALWGGFLVLLSLGLYLAMPETEPHRAIVEPQRAPMEAGFPKWSRVMARTWALSDEQDSLCRDRLGRDCSLTSWRRFLDGLRDRPVLERITAVNSFINEVRYREDDDNWGVGDYWAAPGEFFASGGDCEDYAIAKYYSLRALGFPAERLKIVVLYDNKRQLPHAVLSVNWSGAELILDNFGDGLSRWTEAPHYKPIYSVNESHFELLGMPPAKTRRS
;
A
#
# COMPACT_ATOMS: atom_id res chain seq x y z
N MET A 1 -20.02 72.51 -14.87
CA MET A 1 -19.29 71.50 -15.75
C MET A 1 -18.22 70.69 -15.01
N ALA A 2 -18.31 70.51 -13.69
CA ALA A 2 -17.26 69.77 -12.90
C ALA A 2 -17.67 68.38 -12.42
N HIS A 3 -18.93 67.97 -12.56
CA HIS A 3 -19.38 66.64 -12.08
C HIS A 3 -19.20 65.48 -13.08
N GLY A 4 -18.91 65.74 -14.35
CA GLY A 4 -18.77 64.69 -15.37
C GLY A 4 -17.39 64.00 -15.43
N LEU A 5 -16.36 64.75 -15.05
CA LEU A 5 -14.97 64.19 -15.13
C LEU A 5 -14.62 63.23 -13.99
N PHE A 6 -15.20 63.38 -12.81
CA PHE A 6 -14.95 62.50 -11.67
C PHE A 6 -15.60 61.11 -11.85
N ALA A 7 -16.78 61.08 -12.47
CA ALA A 7 -17.46 59.80 -12.71
C ALA A 7 -16.72 58.91 -13.76
N PHE A 8 -16.04 59.51 -14.71
CA PHE A 8 -15.33 58.81 -15.78
C PHE A 8 -13.98 58.21 -15.28
N ALA A 9 -13.29 58.96 -14.40
CA ALA A 9 -12.03 58.48 -13.82
C ALA A 9 -12.25 57.29 -12.85
N CYS A 10 -13.32 57.32 -12.04
CA CYS A 10 -13.63 56.26 -11.09
C CYS A 10 -14.06 54.96 -11.78
N ARG A 11 -14.78 55.03 -12.90
CA ARG A 11 -15.17 53.86 -13.69
C ARG A 11 -13.95 53.15 -14.36
N ARG A 12 -12.97 53.92 -14.82
CA ARG A 12 -11.75 53.34 -15.41
C ARG A 12 -10.85 52.71 -14.36
N LEU A 13 -10.77 53.29 -13.16
CA LEU A 13 -9.98 52.67 -12.07
C LEU A 13 -10.58 51.36 -11.58
N LEU A 14 -11.91 51.27 -11.43
CA LEU A 14 -12.60 50.04 -11.05
C LEU A 14 -12.49 48.96 -12.12
N ALA A 15 -12.52 49.32 -13.41
CA ALA A 15 -12.31 48.33 -14.50
C ALA A 15 -10.88 47.79 -14.54
N LEU A 16 -9.88 48.62 -14.26
CA LEU A 16 -8.49 48.22 -14.18
C LEU A 16 -8.22 47.29 -12.97
N MET A 17 -8.78 47.59 -11.80
CA MET A 17 -8.68 46.73 -10.62
C MET A 17 -9.38 45.38 -10.82
N ALA A 18 -10.52 45.36 -11.51
CA ALA A 18 -11.20 44.11 -11.84
C ALA A 18 -10.38 43.21 -12.81
N LEU A 19 -9.70 43.82 -13.79
CA LEU A 19 -8.83 43.12 -14.72
C LEU A 19 -7.56 42.59 -14.03
N TRP A 20 -6.97 43.35 -13.11
CA TRP A 20 -5.79 42.90 -12.36
C TRP A 20 -6.14 41.86 -11.29
N GLY A 21 -7.27 42.00 -10.61
CA GLY A 21 -7.77 41.01 -9.66
C GLY A 21 -8.08 39.65 -10.34
N GLY A 22 -8.73 39.70 -11.51
CA GLY A 22 -9.01 38.52 -12.31
C GLY A 22 -7.75 37.84 -12.84
N PHE A 23 -6.73 38.58 -13.24
CA PHE A 23 -5.47 38.04 -13.71
C PHE A 23 -4.66 37.38 -12.59
N LEU A 24 -4.63 37.93 -11.39
CA LEU A 24 -3.99 37.34 -10.21
C LEU A 24 -4.70 36.05 -9.74
N VAL A 25 -6.03 36.01 -9.79
CA VAL A 25 -6.82 34.84 -9.46
C VAL A 25 -6.59 33.73 -10.49
N LEU A 26 -6.54 34.07 -11.77
CA LEU A 26 -6.26 33.10 -12.83
C LEU A 26 -4.80 32.58 -12.78
N LEU A 27 -3.84 33.44 -12.43
CA LEU A 27 -2.45 33.01 -12.21
C LEU A 27 -2.32 32.10 -10.99
N SER A 28 -3.00 32.41 -9.88
CA SER A 28 -2.97 31.53 -8.68
C SER A 28 -3.71 30.21 -8.92
N LEU A 29 -4.82 30.22 -9.66
CA LEU A 29 -5.53 29.01 -10.05
C LEU A 29 -4.72 28.18 -11.06
N GLY A 30 -4.07 28.81 -12.04
CA GLY A 30 -3.18 28.17 -12.99
C GLY A 30 -1.94 27.58 -12.32
N LEU A 31 -1.39 28.24 -11.29
CA LEU A 31 -0.28 27.72 -10.50
C LEU A 31 -0.70 26.55 -9.61
N TYR A 32 -1.93 26.54 -9.12
CA TYR A 32 -2.49 25.45 -8.31
C TYR A 32 -2.83 24.21 -9.15
N LEU A 33 -3.25 24.41 -10.42
CA LEU A 33 -3.51 23.31 -11.37
C LEU A 33 -2.24 22.82 -12.08
N ALA A 34 -1.15 23.59 -12.03
CA ALA A 34 0.13 23.27 -12.65
C ALA A 34 1.18 22.75 -11.67
N MET A 35 0.81 22.40 -10.44
CA MET A 35 1.70 21.57 -9.64
C MET A 35 1.71 20.18 -10.29
N PRO A 36 2.78 19.80 -10.98
CA PRO A 36 2.89 18.41 -11.40
C PRO A 36 2.90 17.60 -10.11
N GLU A 37 1.94 16.70 -9.95
CA GLU A 37 2.17 15.53 -9.12
C GLU A 37 3.38 14.85 -9.76
N THR A 38 4.57 15.21 -9.29
CA THR A 38 5.79 14.51 -9.66
C THR A 38 5.76 13.14 -8.99
N GLU A 39 4.89 12.31 -9.51
CA GLU A 39 5.04 10.88 -9.37
C GLU A 39 6.30 10.50 -10.16
N PRO A 40 7.31 9.92 -9.54
CA PRO A 40 8.46 9.43 -10.28
C PRO A 40 8.01 8.27 -11.15
N HIS A 41 7.65 8.55 -12.39
CA HIS A 41 7.64 7.55 -13.45
C HIS A 41 9.07 7.11 -13.68
N ARG A 42 9.49 6.03 -13.04
CA ARG A 42 10.62 5.26 -13.59
C ARG A 42 10.73 3.87 -12.98
N ALA A 43 10.87 2.91 -13.89
CA ALA A 43 11.55 1.62 -13.77
C ALA A 43 11.19 0.81 -12.51
N ILE A 44 10.92 -0.45 -12.67
CA ILE A 44 11.10 -1.43 -11.61
C ILE A 44 12.49 -1.15 -11.04
N VAL A 45 12.54 -0.37 -9.95
CA VAL A 45 13.77 -0.16 -9.21
C VAL A 45 14.04 -1.51 -8.59
N GLU A 46 15.03 -2.23 -9.11
CA GLU A 46 15.65 -3.30 -8.32
C GLU A 46 15.96 -2.69 -6.95
N PRO A 47 15.35 -3.18 -5.86
CA PRO A 47 15.70 -2.68 -4.53
C PRO A 47 17.18 -2.98 -4.32
N GLN A 48 17.94 -1.92 -4.12
CA GLN A 48 19.34 -2.05 -3.70
C GLN A 48 19.34 -2.92 -2.44
N ARG A 49 20.04 -4.04 -2.51
CA ARG A 49 20.33 -4.91 -1.37
C ARG A 49 20.98 -4.06 -0.26
N ALA A 50 20.18 -3.58 0.67
CA ALA A 50 20.72 -3.14 1.96
C ALA A 50 20.83 -4.37 2.87
N PRO A 51 21.94 -4.55 3.58
CA PRO A 51 22.10 -5.70 4.47
C PRO A 51 21.23 -5.51 5.71
N MET A 52 20.03 -6.08 5.69
CA MET A 52 19.19 -6.22 6.88
C MET A 52 19.42 -7.60 7.51
N GLU A 53 20.70 -7.98 7.65
CA GLU A 53 21.11 -9.34 8.04
C GLU A 53 20.89 -9.68 9.52
N ALA A 54 20.54 -8.73 10.38
CA ALA A 54 20.51 -9.00 11.82
C ALA A 54 19.14 -8.90 12.49
N GLY A 55 18.10 -8.36 11.84
CA GLY A 55 16.87 -8.00 12.56
C GLY A 55 15.73 -9.01 12.46
N PHE A 56 15.47 -9.58 11.28
CA PHE A 56 14.30 -10.45 11.08
C PHE A 56 14.53 -11.49 9.98
N PRO A 57 14.99 -12.71 10.35
CA PRO A 57 15.40 -13.73 9.38
C PRO A 57 14.31 -14.22 8.42
N LYS A 58 13.03 -14.16 8.83
CA LYS A 58 11.89 -14.55 7.97
C LYS A 58 11.74 -13.59 6.82
N TRP A 59 11.73 -12.29 7.09
CA TRP A 59 11.65 -11.26 6.07
C TRP A 59 12.84 -11.30 5.10
N SER A 60 14.06 -11.47 5.61
CA SER A 60 15.25 -11.62 4.77
C SER A 60 15.15 -12.79 3.80
N ARG A 61 14.58 -13.93 4.27
CA ARG A 61 14.31 -15.09 3.41
C ARG A 61 13.25 -14.82 2.34
N VAL A 62 12.17 -14.10 2.68
CA VAL A 62 11.16 -13.66 1.70
C VAL A 62 11.80 -12.81 0.63
N MET A 63 12.55 -11.77 1.02
CA MET A 63 13.23 -10.90 0.07
C MET A 63 14.13 -11.69 -0.88
N ALA A 64 14.93 -12.62 -0.36
CA ALA A 64 15.83 -13.44 -1.19
C ALA A 64 15.05 -14.30 -2.20
N ARG A 65 13.91 -14.89 -1.83
CA ARG A 65 13.09 -15.71 -2.73
C ARG A 65 12.30 -14.90 -3.73
N THR A 66 11.82 -13.71 -3.36
CA THR A 66 11.05 -12.84 -4.25
C THR A 66 11.82 -12.48 -5.52
N TRP A 67 13.14 -12.33 -5.43
CA TRP A 67 13.99 -12.04 -6.58
C TRP A 67 14.39 -13.27 -7.40
N ALA A 68 14.20 -14.47 -6.84
CA ALA A 68 14.53 -15.73 -7.51
C ALA A 68 13.37 -16.30 -8.35
N LEU A 69 12.21 -15.66 -8.37
CA LEU A 69 11.02 -16.18 -9.06
C LEU A 69 11.18 -16.14 -10.57
N SER A 70 11.32 -17.33 -11.15
CA SER A 70 11.25 -17.54 -12.60
C SER A 70 9.79 -17.68 -13.07
N ASP A 71 9.55 -17.41 -14.35
CA ASP A 71 8.22 -17.56 -14.99
C ASP A 71 7.72 -19.03 -14.98
N GLU A 72 8.56 -19.98 -14.64
CA GLU A 72 8.30 -21.42 -14.64
C GLU A 72 7.37 -21.87 -13.49
N GLN A 73 7.24 -21.07 -12.42
CA GLN A 73 6.36 -21.34 -11.28
C GLN A 73 4.92 -20.81 -11.48
N ASP A 74 4.59 -20.36 -12.66
CA ASP A 74 3.32 -19.71 -12.99
C ASP A 74 2.14 -20.70 -13.18
N SER A 75 2.28 -21.93 -12.71
CA SER A 75 1.29 -22.96 -12.98
C SER A 75 0.30 -23.15 -11.84
N LEU A 76 -0.98 -22.97 -12.16
CA LEU A 76 -2.11 -23.66 -11.51
C LEU A 76 -2.78 -23.00 -10.31
N CYS A 77 -2.49 -21.75 -9.97
CA CYS A 77 -3.31 -21.07 -8.98
C CYS A 77 -4.69 -20.67 -9.57
N ARG A 78 -5.74 -20.93 -8.81
CA ARG A 78 -7.09 -20.41 -9.07
C ARG A 78 -7.62 -19.74 -7.81
N ASP A 79 -8.14 -18.52 -7.96
CA ASP A 79 -8.80 -17.83 -6.86
C ASP A 79 -10.11 -18.51 -6.43
N ARG A 80 -10.80 -17.96 -5.41
CA ARG A 80 -12.07 -18.47 -4.91
C ARG A 80 -13.17 -18.55 -5.98
N LEU A 81 -13.06 -17.82 -7.06
CA LEU A 81 -13.98 -17.79 -8.19
C LEU A 81 -13.50 -18.65 -9.37
N GLY A 82 -12.40 -19.38 -9.22
CA GLY A 82 -11.81 -20.21 -10.26
C GLY A 82 -11.06 -19.43 -11.34
N ARG A 83 -10.74 -18.15 -11.10
CA ARG A 83 -9.93 -17.32 -12.00
C ARG A 83 -8.45 -17.64 -11.83
N ASP A 84 -7.70 -17.39 -12.88
CA ASP A 84 -6.25 -17.53 -12.87
C ASP A 84 -5.60 -16.49 -11.96
N CYS A 85 -4.98 -16.92 -10.86
CA CYS A 85 -4.27 -16.08 -9.89
C CYS A 85 -2.74 -16.25 -9.97
N SER A 86 -2.25 -16.70 -11.12
CA SER A 86 -0.84 -16.87 -11.39
C SER A 86 -0.03 -15.57 -11.31
N LEU A 87 1.29 -15.68 -11.27
CA LEU A 87 2.19 -14.53 -11.37
C LEU A 87 1.93 -13.69 -12.63
N THR A 88 1.58 -14.33 -13.75
CA THR A 88 1.24 -13.64 -15.00
C THR A 88 -0.03 -12.81 -14.85
N SER A 89 -1.07 -13.33 -14.19
CA SER A 89 -2.30 -12.57 -13.88
C SER A 89 -2.00 -11.39 -12.96
N TRP A 90 -1.19 -11.60 -11.93
CA TRP A 90 -0.76 -10.54 -11.03
C TRP A 90 0.02 -9.45 -11.76
N ARG A 91 1.01 -9.80 -12.59
CA ARG A 91 1.78 -8.84 -13.40
C ARG A 91 0.86 -8.03 -14.32
N ARG A 92 -0.04 -8.69 -15.05
CA ARG A 92 -1.03 -8.04 -15.92
C ARG A 92 -1.95 -7.10 -15.15
N PHE A 93 -2.38 -7.52 -13.97
CA PHE A 93 -3.19 -6.69 -13.08
C PHE A 93 -2.42 -5.42 -12.66
N LEU A 94 -1.15 -5.54 -12.23
CA LEU A 94 -0.33 -4.39 -11.86
C LEU A 94 -0.09 -3.45 -13.04
N ASP A 95 0.16 -3.97 -14.24
CA ASP A 95 0.35 -3.14 -15.44
C ASP A 95 -0.89 -2.30 -15.74
N GLY A 96 -2.09 -2.85 -15.54
CA GLY A 96 -3.35 -2.12 -15.68
C GLY A 96 -3.58 -1.02 -14.64
N LEU A 97 -2.82 -1.01 -13.55
CA LEU A 97 -2.94 -0.03 -12.47
C LEU A 97 -1.94 1.13 -12.53
N ARG A 98 -0.91 1.05 -13.38
CA ARG A 98 0.22 2.01 -13.35
C ARG A 98 -0.23 3.46 -13.47
N ASP A 99 -1.21 3.74 -14.31
CA ASP A 99 -1.70 5.09 -14.61
C ASP A 99 -2.96 5.45 -13.79
N ARG A 100 -3.33 4.63 -12.81
CA ARG A 100 -4.50 4.91 -11.96
C ARG A 100 -4.15 5.80 -10.78
N PRO A 101 -5.11 6.59 -10.27
CA PRO A 101 -4.92 7.38 -9.05
C PRO A 101 -4.41 6.53 -7.88
N VAL A 102 -3.56 7.10 -7.02
CA VAL A 102 -2.88 6.39 -5.94
C VAL A 102 -3.85 5.60 -5.05
N LEU A 103 -4.94 6.22 -4.61
CA LEU A 103 -5.92 5.55 -3.75
C LEU A 103 -6.60 4.37 -4.47
N GLU A 104 -6.87 4.51 -5.76
CA GLU A 104 -7.42 3.42 -6.58
C GLU A 104 -6.44 2.25 -6.66
N ARG A 105 -5.14 2.51 -6.85
CA ARG A 105 -4.09 1.47 -6.83
C ARG A 105 -4.06 0.73 -5.49
N ILE A 106 -4.10 1.46 -4.37
CA ILE A 106 -4.09 0.86 -3.02
C ILE A 106 -5.32 -0.04 -2.82
N THR A 107 -6.51 0.48 -3.14
CA THR A 107 -7.77 -0.26 -2.99
C THR A 107 -7.82 -1.50 -3.89
N ALA A 108 -7.45 -1.34 -5.15
CA ALA A 108 -7.46 -2.44 -6.11
C ALA A 108 -6.48 -3.56 -5.71
N VAL A 109 -5.27 -3.20 -5.22
CA VAL A 109 -4.31 -4.19 -4.70
C VAL A 109 -4.89 -4.94 -3.51
N ASN A 110 -5.53 -4.25 -2.55
CA ASN A 110 -6.16 -4.92 -1.41
C ASN A 110 -7.20 -5.93 -1.87
N SER A 111 -8.15 -5.51 -2.72
CA SER A 111 -9.23 -6.37 -3.21
C SER A 111 -8.71 -7.56 -4.02
N PHE A 112 -7.78 -7.32 -4.97
CA PHE A 112 -7.23 -8.38 -5.81
C PHE A 112 -6.51 -9.48 -5.00
N ILE A 113 -5.68 -9.07 -4.05
CA ILE A 113 -4.93 -10.01 -3.19
C ILE A 113 -5.90 -10.78 -2.28
N ASN A 114 -6.94 -10.13 -1.76
CA ASN A 114 -7.92 -10.77 -0.87
C ASN A 114 -8.77 -11.86 -1.57
N GLU A 115 -8.75 -11.93 -2.89
CA GLU A 115 -9.43 -13.00 -3.62
C GLU A 115 -8.63 -14.31 -3.68
N VAL A 116 -7.32 -14.28 -3.36
CA VAL A 116 -6.49 -15.48 -3.27
C VAL A 116 -7.03 -16.40 -2.15
N ARG A 117 -6.86 -17.70 -2.32
CA ARG A 117 -7.33 -18.68 -1.33
C ARG A 117 -6.53 -18.59 -0.03
N TYR A 118 -7.23 -18.43 1.09
CA TYR A 118 -6.60 -18.54 2.42
C TYR A 118 -6.22 -20.00 2.73
N ARG A 119 -5.01 -20.20 3.23
CA ARG A 119 -4.50 -21.49 3.71
C ARG A 119 -3.55 -21.26 4.88
N GLU A 120 -3.77 -22.02 5.96
CA GLU A 120 -2.85 -22.04 7.10
C GLU A 120 -1.51 -22.70 6.68
N ASP A 121 -0.43 -22.27 7.30
CA ASP A 121 0.92 -22.75 7.02
C ASP A 121 1.12 -24.24 7.25
N ASP A 122 0.56 -24.79 8.33
CA ASP A 122 0.61 -26.21 8.61
C ASP A 122 0.00 -27.05 7.48
N ASP A 123 -1.11 -26.58 6.89
CA ASP A 123 -1.79 -27.25 5.78
C ASP A 123 -1.08 -27.05 4.43
N ASN A 124 -0.39 -25.93 4.30
CA ASN A 124 0.22 -25.52 3.03
C ASN A 124 1.68 -25.97 2.91
N TRP A 125 2.44 -25.84 3.99
CA TRP A 125 3.89 -26.02 4.01
C TRP A 125 4.36 -27.09 5.00
N GLY A 126 3.50 -27.60 5.88
CA GLY A 126 3.83 -28.55 6.93
C GLY A 126 4.69 -27.95 8.05
N VAL A 127 4.67 -26.63 8.19
CA VAL A 127 5.39 -25.88 9.23
C VAL A 127 4.50 -24.76 9.73
N GLY A 128 4.56 -24.45 11.02
CA GLY A 128 3.59 -23.58 11.69
C GLY A 128 3.79 -22.06 11.53
N ASP A 129 4.75 -21.61 10.74
CA ASP A 129 5.00 -20.16 10.52
C ASP A 129 6.00 -19.98 9.36
N TYR A 130 5.49 -20.01 8.14
CA TYR A 130 6.24 -19.85 6.89
C TYR A 130 5.79 -18.57 6.18
N TRP A 131 6.68 -17.66 5.95
CA TRP A 131 6.43 -16.43 5.20
C TRP A 131 6.67 -16.66 3.71
N ALA A 132 5.60 -16.83 2.94
CA ALA A 132 5.67 -17.11 1.51
C ALA A 132 6.08 -15.86 0.70
N ALA A 133 6.92 -16.07 -0.31
CA ALA A 133 7.16 -15.05 -1.32
C ALA A 133 5.94 -14.92 -2.26
N PRO A 134 5.74 -13.79 -2.98
CA PRO A 134 4.57 -13.60 -3.83
C PRO A 134 4.29 -14.72 -4.80
N GLY A 135 5.32 -15.31 -5.42
CA GLY A 135 5.14 -16.44 -6.32
C GLY A 135 4.60 -17.68 -5.66
N GLU A 136 5.08 -17.99 -4.45
CA GLU A 136 4.61 -19.10 -3.63
C GLU A 136 3.16 -18.87 -3.20
N PHE A 137 2.84 -17.63 -2.76
CA PHE A 137 1.49 -17.22 -2.38
C PHE A 137 0.49 -17.35 -3.54
N PHE A 138 0.84 -16.85 -4.74
CA PHE A 138 -0.05 -16.96 -5.90
C PHE A 138 -0.20 -18.40 -6.40
N ALA A 139 0.78 -19.26 -6.18
CA ALA A 139 0.72 -20.66 -6.56
C ALA A 139 -0.11 -21.51 -5.57
N SER A 140 -0.03 -21.23 -4.27
CA SER A 140 -0.52 -22.15 -3.24
C SER A 140 -1.57 -21.54 -2.30
N GLY A 141 -1.76 -20.22 -2.33
CA GLY A 141 -2.44 -19.50 -1.27
C GLY A 141 -1.52 -19.26 -0.08
N GLY A 142 -2.04 -18.72 1.01
CA GLY A 142 -1.29 -18.46 2.22
C GLY A 142 -2.16 -17.90 3.34
N ASP A 143 -1.53 -17.55 4.46
CA ASP A 143 -2.21 -16.96 5.61
C ASP A 143 -1.97 -15.44 5.73
N CYS A 144 -2.22 -14.84 6.90
CA CYS A 144 -2.32 -13.39 7.03
C CYS A 144 -1.06 -12.62 6.64
N GLU A 145 0.14 -13.12 7.00
CA GLU A 145 1.39 -12.47 6.63
C GLU A 145 1.68 -12.55 5.14
N ASP A 146 1.30 -13.65 4.48
CA ASP A 146 1.50 -13.83 3.04
C ASP A 146 0.65 -12.84 2.23
N TYR A 147 -0.59 -12.58 2.67
CA TYR A 147 -1.40 -11.50 2.10
C TYR A 147 -0.73 -10.13 2.29
N ALA A 148 -0.20 -9.83 3.47
CA ALA A 148 0.48 -8.58 3.73
C ALA A 148 1.74 -8.44 2.86
N ILE A 149 2.52 -9.52 2.70
CA ILE A 149 3.72 -9.60 1.84
C ILE A 149 3.33 -9.38 0.37
N ALA A 150 2.31 -10.07 -0.13
CA ALA A 150 1.87 -9.94 -1.52
C ALA A 150 1.38 -8.52 -1.83
N LYS A 151 0.63 -7.89 -0.91
CA LYS A 151 0.22 -6.47 -1.01
C LYS A 151 1.43 -5.53 -0.98
N TYR A 152 2.39 -5.77 -0.10
CA TYR A 152 3.64 -5.01 0.00
C TYR A 152 4.36 -4.99 -1.35
N TYR A 153 4.67 -6.16 -1.91
CA TYR A 153 5.38 -6.25 -3.19
C TYR A 153 4.56 -5.73 -4.37
N SER A 154 3.23 -5.85 -4.33
CA SER A 154 2.36 -5.25 -5.35
C SER A 154 2.48 -3.73 -5.36
N LEU A 155 2.41 -3.08 -4.20
CA LEU A 155 2.58 -1.62 -4.11
C LEU A 155 4.01 -1.19 -4.42
N ARG A 156 5.04 -1.96 -4.02
CA ARG A 156 6.43 -1.73 -4.43
C ARG A 156 6.59 -1.74 -5.96
N ALA A 157 6.00 -2.73 -6.63
CA ALA A 157 6.01 -2.84 -8.09
C ALA A 157 5.24 -1.69 -8.79
N LEU A 158 4.27 -1.08 -8.11
CA LEU A 158 3.56 0.12 -8.54
C LEU A 158 4.29 1.43 -8.19
N GLY A 159 5.53 1.37 -7.68
CA GLY A 159 6.37 2.54 -7.42
C GLY A 159 6.20 3.16 -6.03
N PHE A 160 5.47 2.55 -5.10
CA PHE A 160 5.42 3.06 -3.72
C PHE A 160 6.77 2.89 -3.04
N PRO A 161 7.31 3.93 -2.40
CA PRO A 161 8.57 3.82 -1.66
C PRO A 161 8.42 2.94 -0.43
N ALA A 162 9.48 2.18 -0.08
CA ALA A 162 9.46 1.23 1.03
C ALA A 162 9.13 1.91 2.37
N GLU A 163 9.52 3.15 2.54
CA GLU A 163 9.32 3.96 3.76
C GLU A 163 7.83 4.23 4.04
N ARG A 164 6.99 4.14 3.01
CA ARG A 164 5.53 4.30 3.13
C ARG A 164 4.79 2.99 3.43
N LEU A 165 5.49 1.88 3.43
CA LEU A 165 4.91 0.55 3.55
C LEU A 165 5.50 -0.17 4.75
N LYS A 166 4.64 -0.78 5.59
CA LYS A 166 5.07 -1.59 6.73
C LYS A 166 4.18 -2.83 6.84
N ILE A 167 4.74 -4.01 6.84
CA ILE A 167 4.05 -5.20 7.32
C ILE A 167 4.01 -5.09 8.83
N VAL A 168 2.83 -5.11 9.42
CA VAL A 168 2.62 -4.97 10.86
C VAL A 168 2.08 -6.27 11.40
N VAL A 169 2.87 -6.93 12.25
CA VAL A 169 2.42 -8.08 13.04
C VAL A 169 1.83 -7.55 14.34
N LEU A 170 0.67 -8.04 14.67
CA LEU A 170 -0.16 -7.54 15.74
C LEU A 170 -0.93 -8.68 16.45
N TYR A 171 -1.59 -8.36 17.54
CA TYR A 171 -2.59 -9.22 18.16
C TYR A 171 -3.97 -8.61 17.96
N ASP A 172 -4.89 -9.39 17.40
CA ASP A 172 -6.30 -9.00 17.26
C ASP A 172 -7.07 -9.37 18.52
N ASN A 173 -7.37 -8.40 19.38
CA ASN A 173 -8.11 -8.61 20.60
C ASN A 173 -9.58 -9.01 20.38
N LYS A 174 -10.14 -8.72 19.20
CA LYS A 174 -11.51 -9.11 18.87
C LYS A 174 -11.60 -10.60 18.49
N ARG A 175 -10.62 -11.10 17.76
CA ARG A 175 -10.54 -12.50 17.33
C ARG A 175 -9.69 -13.37 18.23
N GLN A 176 -8.93 -12.75 19.16
CA GLN A 176 -8.05 -13.42 20.13
C GLN A 176 -6.95 -14.26 19.45
N LEU A 177 -6.33 -13.74 18.39
CA LEU A 177 -5.26 -14.41 17.65
C LEU A 177 -4.19 -13.43 17.16
N PRO A 178 -2.95 -13.91 16.90
CA PRO A 178 -1.97 -13.17 16.13
C PRO A 178 -2.48 -12.89 14.72
N HIS A 179 -2.08 -11.76 14.16
CA HIS A 179 -2.50 -11.35 12.83
C HIS A 179 -1.43 -10.47 12.17
N ALA A 180 -1.45 -10.38 10.85
CA ALA A 180 -0.57 -9.49 10.08
C ALA A 180 -1.37 -8.71 9.05
N VAL A 181 -1.02 -7.43 8.89
CA VAL A 181 -1.63 -6.52 7.91
C VAL A 181 -0.56 -5.70 7.22
N LEU A 182 -0.88 -5.14 6.05
CA LEU A 182 -0.06 -4.09 5.46
C LEU A 182 -0.56 -2.71 5.92
N SER A 183 0.33 -1.90 6.50
CA SER A 183 0.09 -0.46 6.74
C SER A 183 0.72 0.36 5.62
N VAL A 184 -0.05 1.30 5.08
CA VAL A 184 0.36 2.19 3.99
C VAL A 184 0.21 3.64 4.43
N ASN A 185 1.30 4.40 4.47
CA ASN A 185 1.25 5.84 4.70
C ASN A 185 0.91 6.56 3.39
N TRP A 186 -0.28 7.15 3.32
CA TRP A 186 -0.74 7.94 2.19
C TRP A 186 -1.38 9.24 2.64
N SER A 187 -0.90 10.37 2.12
CA SER A 187 -1.40 11.72 2.45
C SER A 187 -1.48 12.00 3.96
N GLY A 188 -0.51 11.53 4.73
CA GLY A 188 -0.46 11.71 6.19
C GLY A 188 -1.41 10.82 6.99
N ALA A 189 -2.14 9.93 6.34
CA ALA A 189 -2.95 8.90 7.00
C ALA A 189 -2.28 7.52 6.86
N GLU A 190 -2.33 6.72 7.91
CA GLU A 190 -1.94 5.32 7.86
C GLU A 190 -3.15 4.44 7.60
N LEU A 191 -3.19 3.85 6.41
CA LEU A 191 -4.24 2.95 5.95
C LEU A 191 -3.85 1.50 6.25
N ILE A 192 -4.81 0.70 6.67
CA ILE A 192 -4.67 -0.74 6.88
C ILE A 192 -5.27 -1.47 5.68
N LEU A 193 -4.48 -2.35 5.07
CA LEU A 193 -4.89 -3.31 4.06
C LEU A 193 -4.93 -4.69 4.71
N ASP A 194 -6.13 -5.16 5.00
CA ASP A 194 -6.40 -6.39 5.74
C ASP A 194 -6.98 -7.47 4.82
N ASN A 195 -6.69 -8.74 5.09
CA ASN A 195 -7.31 -9.87 4.39
C ASN A 195 -8.67 -10.28 4.99
N PHE A 196 -9.03 -9.75 6.17
CA PHE A 196 -10.34 -9.99 6.78
C PHE A 196 -11.45 -9.05 6.26
N GLY A 197 -11.14 -8.14 5.32
CA GLY A 197 -12.10 -7.23 4.71
C GLY A 197 -11.59 -6.63 3.41
N ASP A 198 -12.52 -6.31 2.51
CA ASP A 198 -12.17 -5.75 1.19
C ASP A 198 -11.94 -4.24 1.21
N GLY A 199 -12.31 -3.57 2.30
CA GLY A 199 -12.16 -2.12 2.47
C GLY A 199 -10.81 -1.73 3.06
N LEU A 200 -10.45 -0.46 2.86
CA LEU A 200 -9.37 0.18 3.59
C LEU A 200 -9.90 0.70 4.92
N SER A 201 -9.17 0.53 5.99
CA SER A 201 -9.46 1.12 7.29
C SER A 201 -8.29 1.95 7.80
N ARG A 202 -8.51 2.74 8.84
CA ARG A 202 -7.45 3.49 9.53
C ARG A 202 -7.15 2.84 10.87
N TRP A 203 -5.97 3.05 11.42
CA TRP A 203 -5.63 2.56 12.76
C TRP A 203 -6.59 3.05 13.85
N THR A 204 -7.13 4.26 13.69
CA THR A 204 -8.16 4.81 14.61
C THR A 204 -9.50 4.06 14.57
N GLU A 205 -9.76 3.34 13.50
CA GLU A 205 -10.97 2.54 13.28
C GLU A 205 -10.80 1.07 13.73
N ALA A 206 -9.55 0.67 14.02
CA ALA A 206 -9.18 -0.67 14.46
C ALA A 206 -8.57 -0.71 15.88
N PRO A 207 -9.24 -0.18 16.93
CA PRO A 207 -8.69 -0.11 18.28
C PRO A 207 -8.44 -1.47 18.94
N HIS A 208 -9.00 -2.53 18.37
CA HIS A 208 -8.80 -3.92 18.78
C HIS A 208 -7.45 -4.49 18.32
N TYR A 209 -6.80 -3.88 17.33
CA TYR A 209 -5.46 -4.25 16.91
C TYR A 209 -4.41 -3.70 17.88
N LYS A 210 -3.53 -4.59 18.32
CA LYS A 210 -2.39 -4.26 19.17
C LYS A 210 -1.11 -4.60 18.43
N PRO A 211 -0.48 -3.61 17.79
CA PRO A 211 0.78 -3.81 17.07
C PRO A 211 1.87 -4.35 17.98
N ILE A 212 2.62 -5.34 17.51
CA ILE A 212 3.75 -5.97 18.19
C ILE A 212 5.06 -5.51 17.56
N TYR A 213 5.19 -5.66 16.25
CA TYR A 213 6.32 -5.15 15.49
C TYR A 213 5.92 -4.82 14.05
N SER A 214 6.74 -4.03 13.40
CA SER A 214 6.64 -3.77 11.97
C SER A 214 7.95 -4.05 11.24
N VAL A 215 7.84 -4.38 9.96
CA VAL A 215 8.99 -4.66 9.09
C VAL A 215 8.74 -4.15 7.66
N ASN A 216 9.82 -3.67 7.05
CA ASN A 216 9.91 -3.40 5.61
C ASN A 216 11.35 -3.67 5.12
N GLU A 217 11.69 -3.27 3.89
CA GLU A 217 13.01 -3.50 3.31
C GLU A 217 14.17 -2.88 4.09
N SER A 218 13.94 -1.81 4.84
CA SER A 218 14.97 -1.01 5.50
C SER A 218 14.88 -0.98 7.02
N HIS A 219 13.72 -1.34 7.60
CA HIS A 219 13.48 -1.17 9.04
C HIS A 219 12.76 -2.38 9.65
N PHE A 220 13.19 -2.72 10.86
CA PHE A 220 12.47 -3.53 11.81
C PHE A 220 12.23 -2.70 13.07
N GLU A 221 11.00 -2.63 13.57
CA GLU A 221 10.63 -1.81 14.72
C GLU A 221 9.72 -2.59 15.67
N LEU A 222 10.09 -2.65 16.96
CA LEU A 222 9.24 -3.17 18.02
C LEU A 222 8.24 -2.09 18.44
N LEU A 223 6.95 -2.39 18.35
CA LEU A 223 5.84 -1.47 18.65
C LEU A 223 5.18 -1.76 20.00
N GLY A 224 5.27 -3.00 20.48
CA GLY A 224 4.69 -3.44 21.75
C GLY A 224 5.13 -4.84 22.13
N MET A 225 4.66 -5.30 23.29
CA MET A 225 4.84 -6.68 23.70
C MET A 225 3.57 -7.49 23.40
N PRO A 226 3.70 -8.74 22.90
CA PRO A 226 2.55 -9.61 22.72
C PRO A 226 1.91 -9.87 24.10
N PRO A 227 0.57 -10.07 24.15
CA PRO A 227 -0.08 -10.45 25.39
C PRO A 227 0.51 -11.78 25.91
N ALA A 228 0.69 -11.87 27.22
CA ALA A 228 1.20 -13.09 27.84
C ALA A 228 0.30 -14.29 27.45
N LYS A 229 0.91 -15.39 26.95
CA LYS A 229 0.17 -16.61 26.66
C LYS A 229 -0.52 -17.08 27.93
N THR A 230 -1.83 -16.95 28.03
CA THR A 230 -2.62 -17.63 29.07
C THR A 230 -2.49 -19.13 28.79
N ARG A 231 -1.78 -19.85 29.67
CA ARG A 231 -1.82 -21.31 29.65
C ARG A 231 -3.28 -21.72 29.83
N ARG A 232 -3.89 -22.25 28.81
CA ARG A 232 -5.13 -23.00 28.97
C ARG A 232 -4.76 -24.27 29.75
N SER A 233 -5.21 -24.32 30.99
CA SER A 233 -5.16 -25.50 31.86
C SER A 233 -6.07 -26.58 31.33
#